data_56069cb4ce8f86125b5a2c3f993746cb
#
_entry.id   56069cb4ce8f86125b5a2c3f993746cb
#
_cell.length_a   1.000
_cell.length_b   1.000
_cell.length_c   1.000
_cell.angle_alpha   90.00
_cell.angle_beta   90.00
_cell.angle_gamma   90.00
#
_symmetry.space_group_name_H-M   'P 1'
#
loop_
_entity.id
_entity.type
_entity.pdbx_description
1 polymer ?
#
loop_
_entity_poly.entity_id
_entity_poly.type
_entity_poly.pdbx_seq_one_letter_code
_entity_poly.pdbx_strand_id
1 'polypeptide(L)'
;LAMFQSRPEIAELMEERKGIILMGAGVFLLLLYLHWLFLEEKHPLFVQDRFVKPHYGVWFFACAAFILVILLYLARHSPYLMLSAAAGNAVFFILYGFREQAEKQKEKLKGNAVHISDFSKLMYLEVLDASFSFDGVMGAFAFTTSVPLILIGNGIGALVVRDVTIRSIDKVAKYRFLKNGAMTSIGLLGVFIIIKSFDIYVPEYLPTLITILLVGIAFWQSHRFIKNNKSS
;
A
#
# COMPACT_ATOMS: atom_id res chain seq x y z
N LEU A 1 21.82 -8.37 -22.31
CA LEU A 1 20.89 -9.49 -22.50
C LEU A 1 21.14 -10.63 -21.50
N ALA A 2 22.40 -10.91 -21.12
CA ALA A 2 22.76 -11.95 -20.16
C ALA A 2 22.27 -11.67 -18.70
N MET A 3 21.98 -10.42 -18.35
CA MET A 3 21.45 -10.03 -17.04
C MET A 3 19.96 -10.36 -16.85
N PHE A 4 19.22 -10.61 -17.95
CA PHE A 4 17.78 -10.95 -17.93
C PHE A 4 17.51 -12.46 -17.92
N GLN A 5 18.52 -13.30 -18.12
CA GLN A 5 18.41 -14.71 -17.78
C GLN A 5 18.54 -14.81 -16.26
N SER A 6 17.40 -14.72 -15.57
CA SER A 6 17.29 -15.14 -14.18
C SER A 6 17.96 -16.50 -14.08
N ARG A 7 19.08 -16.58 -13.32
CA ARG A 7 19.73 -17.85 -13.04
C ARG A 7 18.63 -18.77 -12.53
N PRO A 8 18.46 -19.96 -13.09
CA PRO A 8 17.39 -20.87 -12.69
C PRO A 8 17.38 -21.09 -11.17
N GLU A 9 18.56 -21.06 -10.54
CA GLU A 9 18.75 -21.12 -9.08
C GLU A 9 18.03 -20.00 -8.31
N ILE A 10 18.01 -18.75 -8.83
CA ILE A 10 17.32 -17.63 -8.15
C ILE A 10 15.80 -17.77 -8.28
N ALA A 11 15.33 -18.21 -9.44
CA ALA A 11 13.90 -18.44 -9.66
C ALA A 11 13.37 -19.59 -8.77
N GLU A 12 14.14 -20.66 -8.65
CA GLU A 12 13.82 -21.82 -7.81
C GLU A 12 13.81 -21.44 -6.32
N LEU A 13 14.83 -20.69 -5.85
CA LEU A 13 14.87 -20.17 -4.47
C LEU A 13 13.73 -19.21 -4.16
N MET A 14 13.30 -18.40 -5.12
CA MET A 14 12.16 -17.50 -4.94
C MET A 14 10.83 -18.26 -4.91
N GLU A 15 10.69 -19.31 -5.71
CA GLU A 15 9.51 -20.18 -5.70
C GLU A 15 9.40 -20.95 -4.36
N GLU A 16 10.51 -21.52 -3.89
CA GLU A 16 10.57 -22.24 -2.61
C GLU A 16 10.27 -21.35 -1.39
N ARG A 17 10.70 -20.06 -1.46
CA ARG A 17 10.51 -19.08 -0.37
C ARG A 17 9.39 -18.08 -0.60
N LYS A 18 8.57 -18.32 -1.58
CA LYS A 18 7.43 -17.47 -1.98
C LYS A 18 6.52 -17.10 -0.80
N GLY A 19 6.14 -18.08 0.01
CA GLY A 19 5.27 -17.86 1.18
C GLY A 19 5.87 -16.86 2.18
N ILE A 20 7.21 -16.88 2.38
CA ILE A 20 7.90 -15.98 3.30
C ILE A 20 7.78 -14.54 2.82
N ILE A 21 8.08 -14.28 1.53
CA ILE A 21 7.99 -12.94 0.94
C ILE A 21 6.56 -12.44 0.98
N LEU A 22 5.60 -13.30 0.64
CA LEU A 22 4.17 -12.97 0.63
C LEU A 22 3.67 -12.61 2.02
N MET A 23 4.08 -13.31 3.08
CA MET A 23 3.66 -12.99 4.44
C MET A 23 4.07 -11.57 4.84
N GLY A 24 5.33 -11.20 4.66
CA GLY A 24 5.84 -9.86 5.00
C GLY A 24 5.16 -8.75 4.19
N ALA A 25 5.03 -8.95 2.89
CA ALA A 25 4.34 -8.02 1.99
C ALA A 25 2.85 -7.87 2.37
N GLY A 26 2.16 -8.98 2.65
CA GLY A 26 0.75 -8.96 3.03
C GLY A 26 0.50 -8.23 4.35
N VAL A 27 1.34 -8.45 5.36
CA VAL A 27 1.27 -7.73 6.63
C VAL A 27 1.50 -6.23 6.42
N PHE A 28 2.50 -5.86 5.63
CA PHE A 28 2.77 -4.46 5.29
C PHE A 28 1.54 -3.78 4.66
N LEU A 29 0.95 -4.38 3.61
CA LEU A 29 -0.22 -3.82 2.91
C LEU A 29 -1.45 -3.74 3.82
N LEU A 30 -1.66 -4.74 4.67
CA LEU A 30 -2.76 -4.74 5.62
C LEU A 30 -2.60 -3.60 6.65
N LEU A 31 -1.40 -3.36 7.16
CA LEU A 31 -1.10 -2.26 8.06
C LEU A 31 -1.26 -0.90 7.38
N LEU A 32 -0.84 -0.78 6.12
CA LEU A 32 -1.04 0.42 5.31
C LEU A 32 -2.53 0.76 5.17
N TYR A 33 -3.35 -0.24 4.88
CA TYR A 33 -4.81 -0.09 4.84
C TYR A 33 -5.40 0.30 6.19
N LEU A 34 -4.99 -0.35 7.30
CA LEU A 34 -5.46 -0.02 8.64
C LEU A 34 -5.05 1.40 9.06
N HIS A 35 -3.84 1.80 8.74
CA HIS A 35 -3.37 3.17 8.96
C HIS A 35 -4.29 4.19 8.27
N TRP A 36 -4.57 3.98 6.98
CA TRP A 36 -5.51 4.82 6.26
C TRP A 36 -6.91 4.77 6.89
N LEU A 37 -7.38 3.58 7.28
CA LEU A 37 -8.73 3.39 7.82
C LEU A 37 -8.95 4.11 9.15
N PHE A 38 -7.96 4.16 10.04
CA PHE A 38 -8.10 4.73 11.39
C PHE A 38 -7.59 6.17 11.53
N LEU A 39 -6.60 6.56 10.75
CA LEU A 39 -5.85 7.80 10.96
C LEU A 39 -6.11 8.87 9.90
N GLU A 40 -6.49 8.51 8.69
CA GLU A 40 -6.72 9.50 7.64
C GLU A 40 -8.17 9.98 7.58
N GLU A 41 -8.34 11.26 7.28
CA GLU A 41 -9.65 11.84 6.98
C GLU A 41 -10.18 11.29 5.65
N LYS A 42 -11.42 10.80 5.66
CA LYS A 42 -12.04 10.17 4.51
C LYS A 42 -13.50 10.55 4.35
N HIS A 43 -13.96 10.53 3.12
CA HIS A 43 -15.38 10.63 2.80
C HIS A 43 -15.99 9.23 2.82
N PRO A 44 -17.02 8.95 3.66
CA PRO A 44 -17.57 7.61 3.79
C PRO A 44 -18.17 7.13 2.47
N LEU A 45 -17.60 6.08 1.90
CA LEU A 45 -18.07 5.40 0.71
C LEU A 45 -18.58 3.99 1.05
N PHE A 46 -17.76 3.23 1.76
CA PHE A 46 -18.08 1.88 2.19
C PHE A 46 -18.61 1.85 3.63
N VAL A 47 -19.28 0.77 4.01
CA VAL A 47 -19.85 0.59 5.36
C VAL A 47 -18.78 0.76 6.43
N GLN A 48 -17.57 0.25 6.21
CA GLN A 48 -16.42 0.37 7.11
C GLN A 48 -16.01 1.83 7.37
N ASP A 49 -16.09 2.70 6.35
CA ASP A 49 -15.73 4.11 6.46
C ASP A 49 -16.69 4.88 7.36
N ARG A 50 -17.93 4.38 7.51
CA ARG A 50 -18.98 4.99 8.32
C ARG A 50 -18.83 4.67 9.81
N PHE A 51 -18.29 3.48 10.13
CA PHE A 51 -18.11 3.04 11.52
C PHE A 51 -16.82 3.56 12.15
N VAL A 52 -15.77 3.76 11.36
CA VAL A 52 -14.47 4.22 11.87
C VAL A 52 -14.34 5.72 11.68
N LYS A 53 -14.53 6.49 12.78
CA LYS A 53 -14.31 7.94 12.78
C LYS A 53 -12.81 8.25 12.86
N PRO A 54 -12.31 9.28 12.13
CA PRO A 54 -10.90 9.68 12.19
C PRO A 54 -10.63 10.35 13.55
N HIS A 55 -10.21 9.67 14.55
CA HIS A 55 -9.71 10.12 15.87
C HIS A 55 -9.37 8.93 16.77
N TYR A 56 -9.44 7.71 16.21
CA TYR A 56 -9.15 6.49 16.95
C TYR A 56 -7.70 6.02 16.77
N GLY A 57 -6.70 6.95 16.83
CA GLY A 57 -5.29 6.60 16.67
C GLY A 57 -4.83 5.45 17.57
N VAL A 58 -5.32 5.40 18.80
CA VAL A 58 -5.02 4.29 19.74
C VAL A 58 -5.54 2.96 19.21
N TRP A 59 -6.73 2.96 18.59
CA TRP A 59 -7.32 1.74 18.05
C TRP A 59 -6.55 1.17 16.86
N PHE A 60 -5.88 2.02 16.07
CA PHE A 60 -4.98 1.56 15.02
C PHE A 60 -3.88 0.67 15.59
N PHE A 61 -3.16 1.15 16.62
CA PHE A 61 -2.08 0.38 17.24
C PHE A 61 -2.60 -0.90 17.90
N ALA A 62 -3.76 -0.84 18.57
CA ALA A 62 -4.38 -2.00 19.18
C ALA A 62 -4.76 -3.06 18.14
N CYS A 63 -5.43 -2.67 17.05
CA CYS A 63 -5.78 -3.57 15.96
C CYS A 63 -4.53 -4.15 15.26
N ALA A 64 -3.53 -3.32 14.98
CA ALA A 64 -2.27 -3.76 14.36
C ALA A 64 -1.57 -4.81 15.24
N ALA A 65 -1.43 -4.54 16.54
CA ALA A 65 -0.82 -5.48 17.47
C ALA A 65 -1.62 -6.79 17.58
N PHE A 66 -2.94 -6.70 17.67
CA PHE A 66 -3.81 -7.87 17.79
C PHE A 66 -3.76 -8.75 16.53
N ILE A 67 -3.82 -8.14 15.35
CA ILE A 67 -3.69 -8.85 14.07
C ILE A 67 -2.31 -9.52 13.99
N LEU A 68 -1.23 -8.82 14.37
CA LEU A 68 0.09 -9.42 14.37
C LEU A 68 0.15 -10.65 15.28
N VAL A 69 -0.40 -10.58 16.50
CA VAL A 69 -0.43 -11.72 17.41
C VAL A 69 -1.20 -12.89 16.81
N ILE A 70 -2.35 -12.65 16.17
CA ILE A 70 -3.11 -13.70 15.47
C ILE A 70 -2.27 -14.33 14.35
N LEU A 71 -1.61 -13.53 13.53
CA LEU A 71 -0.79 -14.03 12.43
C LEU A 71 0.40 -14.85 12.92
N LEU A 72 1.08 -14.39 13.99
CA LEU A 72 2.15 -15.15 14.62
C LEU A 72 1.66 -16.49 15.20
N TYR A 73 0.47 -16.50 15.80
CA TYR A 73 -0.14 -17.72 16.30
C TYR A 73 -0.50 -18.70 15.17
N LEU A 74 -1.07 -18.20 14.07
CA LEU A 74 -1.38 -19.02 12.89
C LEU A 74 -0.10 -19.55 12.23
N ALA A 75 0.96 -18.74 12.16
CA ALA A 75 2.25 -19.09 11.58
C ALA A 75 3.16 -19.90 12.54
N ARG A 76 2.71 -20.29 13.73
CA ARG A 76 3.52 -20.93 14.79
C ARG A 76 4.31 -22.18 14.36
N HIS A 77 3.85 -22.86 13.31
CA HIS A 77 4.53 -24.06 12.79
C HIS A 77 5.65 -23.74 11.80
N SER A 78 5.82 -22.48 11.39
CA SER A 78 6.86 -22.03 10.47
C SER A 78 7.58 -20.79 11.04
N PRO A 79 8.77 -20.95 11.65
CA PRO A 79 9.54 -19.82 12.19
C PRO A 79 9.83 -18.74 11.13
N TYR A 80 10.00 -19.14 9.88
CA TYR A 80 10.27 -18.22 8.77
C TYR A 80 9.06 -17.33 8.46
N LEU A 81 7.84 -17.88 8.48
CA LEU A 81 6.61 -17.09 8.29
C LEU A 81 6.40 -16.13 9.47
N MET A 82 6.66 -16.57 10.69
CA MET A 82 6.60 -15.70 11.88
C MET A 82 7.59 -14.53 11.77
N LEU A 83 8.84 -14.82 11.40
CA LEU A 83 9.86 -13.79 11.23
C LEU A 83 9.48 -12.80 10.13
N SER A 84 8.96 -13.31 9.02
CA SER A 84 8.52 -12.48 7.90
C SER A 84 7.33 -11.58 8.27
N ALA A 85 6.35 -12.09 9.02
CA ALA A 85 5.24 -11.28 9.53
C ALA A 85 5.74 -10.15 10.44
N ALA A 86 6.66 -10.47 11.36
CA ALA A 86 7.30 -9.50 12.24
C ALA A 86 8.13 -8.47 11.45
N ALA A 87 8.88 -8.91 10.42
CA ALA A 87 9.66 -8.04 9.55
C ALA A 87 8.75 -7.09 8.75
N GLY A 88 7.67 -7.58 8.15
CA GLY A 88 6.68 -6.75 7.45
C GLY A 88 6.07 -5.67 8.34
N ASN A 89 5.74 -6.04 9.58
CA ASN A 89 5.29 -5.10 10.59
C ASN A 89 6.37 -4.05 10.94
N ALA A 90 7.62 -4.49 11.17
CA ALA A 90 8.71 -3.59 11.50
C ALA A 90 9.01 -2.60 10.37
N VAL A 91 9.08 -3.08 9.13
CA VAL A 91 9.28 -2.25 7.93
C VAL A 91 8.16 -1.22 7.80
N PHE A 92 6.90 -1.60 8.01
CA PHE A 92 5.79 -0.66 7.99
C PHE A 92 6.01 0.48 9.00
N PHE A 93 6.29 0.18 10.25
CA PHE A 93 6.45 1.21 11.29
C PHE A 93 7.71 2.06 11.09
N ILE A 94 8.78 1.50 10.54
CA ILE A 94 9.98 2.26 10.18
C ILE A 94 9.65 3.27 9.09
N LEU A 95 9.04 2.84 7.98
CA LEU A 95 8.66 3.72 6.88
C LEU A 95 7.62 4.76 7.31
N TYR A 96 6.65 4.36 8.12
CA TYR A 96 5.65 5.26 8.69
C TYR A 96 6.31 6.34 9.57
N GLY A 97 7.24 5.97 10.45
CA GLY A 97 7.97 6.90 11.31
C GLY A 97 8.78 7.92 10.51
N PHE A 98 9.49 7.48 9.47
CA PHE A 98 10.20 8.37 8.57
C PHE A 98 9.27 9.32 7.82
N ARG A 99 8.14 8.84 7.31
CA ARG A 99 7.15 9.65 6.61
C ARG A 99 6.53 10.69 7.53
N GLU A 100 6.15 10.33 8.75
CA GLU A 100 5.59 11.26 9.72
C GLU A 100 6.59 12.36 10.12
N GLN A 101 7.86 12.01 10.32
CA GLN A 101 8.91 13.00 10.57
C GLN A 101 9.11 13.94 9.38
N ALA A 102 9.11 13.39 8.17
CA ALA A 102 9.24 14.18 6.95
C ALA A 102 8.06 15.17 6.79
N GLU A 103 6.83 14.73 7.06
CA GLU A 103 5.64 15.61 6.99
C GLU A 103 5.67 16.72 8.05
N LYS A 104 6.05 16.41 9.30
CA LYS A 104 6.23 17.42 10.36
C LYS A 104 7.32 18.44 10.01
N GLN A 105 8.38 18.02 9.35
CA GLN A 105 9.44 18.90 8.88
C GLN A 105 8.94 19.84 7.77
N LYS A 106 8.09 19.35 6.87
CA LYS A 106 7.43 20.14 5.82
C LYS A 106 6.52 21.22 6.39
N GLU A 107 5.74 20.91 7.44
CA GLU A 107 4.88 21.90 8.09
C GLU A 107 5.67 23.01 8.78
N LYS A 108 6.77 22.66 9.46
CA LYS A 108 7.70 23.65 10.02
C LYS A 108 8.33 24.56 8.96
N LEU A 109 8.55 24.01 7.75
CA LEU A 109 9.07 24.73 6.60
C LEU A 109 8.09 25.78 6.06
N LYS A 110 6.78 25.49 6.11
CA LYS A 110 5.74 26.42 5.64
C LYS A 110 5.50 27.58 6.61
N GLY A 111 5.80 27.39 7.90
CA GLY A 111 5.50 28.36 8.96
C GLY A 111 6.59 29.37 9.28
N ASN A 112 7.85 29.11 9.00
CA ASN A 112 8.98 30.02 9.27
C ASN A 112 9.93 30.07 8.08
N ALA A 113 10.36 31.27 7.70
CA ALA A 113 11.42 31.52 6.72
C ALA A 113 12.81 31.12 7.27
N VAL A 114 12.94 29.87 7.77
CA VAL A 114 14.22 29.31 8.20
C VAL A 114 14.90 28.76 6.95
N HIS A 115 16.12 29.24 6.70
CA HIS A 115 17.04 28.69 5.69
C HIS A 115 17.31 27.22 6.01
N ILE A 116 16.47 26.33 5.47
CA ILE A 116 16.73 24.90 5.53
C ILE A 116 17.68 24.59 4.40
N SER A 117 18.75 23.85 4.75
CA SER A 117 19.71 23.34 3.78
C SER A 117 18.98 22.63 2.64
N ASP A 118 19.36 22.90 1.39
CA ASP A 118 18.81 22.23 0.22
C ASP A 118 18.99 20.72 0.29
N PHE A 119 20.00 20.26 1.03
CA PHE A 119 20.21 18.86 1.35
C PHE A 119 19.05 18.25 2.18
N SER A 120 18.52 18.96 3.19
CA SER A 120 17.38 18.48 3.97
C SER A 120 16.09 18.39 3.14
N LYS A 121 15.90 19.31 2.20
CA LYS A 121 14.77 19.26 1.25
C LYS A 121 14.88 18.05 0.31
N LEU A 122 16.10 17.81 -0.20
CA LEU A 122 16.39 16.66 -1.06
C LEU A 122 16.15 15.34 -0.33
N MET A 123 16.69 15.18 0.88
CA MET A 123 16.49 13.99 1.71
C MET A 123 15.03 13.74 2.03
N TYR A 124 14.25 14.79 2.28
CA TYR A 124 12.81 14.67 2.48
C TYR A 124 12.09 14.10 1.25
N LEU A 125 12.39 14.65 0.07
CA LEU A 125 11.80 14.17 -1.19
C LEU A 125 12.20 12.73 -1.47
N GLU A 126 13.46 12.38 -1.22
CA GLU A 126 13.97 11.01 -1.40
C GLU A 126 13.28 10.00 -0.49
N VAL A 127 13.04 10.34 0.79
CA VAL A 127 12.31 9.47 1.72
C VAL A 127 10.86 9.26 1.28
N LEU A 128 10.20 10.31 0.78
CA LEU A 128 8.85 10.18 0.24
C LEU A 128 8.82 9.30 -1.01
N ASP A 129 9.74 9.53 -1.94
CA ASP A 129 9.81 8.76 -3.19
C ASP A 129 10.12 7.29 -2.92
N ALA A 130 11.07 7.00 -2.02
CA ALA A 130 11.38 5.65 -1.56
C ALA A 130 10.16 4.96 -0.92
N SER A 131 9.37 5.68 -0.10
CA SER A 131 8.16 5.13 0.52
C SER A 131 7.12 4.74 -0.53
N PHE A 132 6.86 5.59 -1.52
CA PHE A 132 5.92 5.28 -2.60
C PHE A 132 6.40 4.13 -3.50
N SER A 133 7.71 4.08 -3.78
CA SER A 133 8.32 3.01 -4.54
C SER A 133 8.19 1.66 -3.80
N PHE A 134 8.40 1.66 -2.49
CA PHE A 134 8.28 0.46 -1.66
C PHE A 134 6.84 -0.06 -1.64
N ASP A 135 5.85 0.82 -1.47
CA ASP A 135 4.42 0.49 -1.51
C ASP A 135 4.04 -0.19 -2.83
N GLY A 136 4.57 0.33 -3.96
CA GLY A 136 4.36 -0.24 -5.29
C GLY A 136 4.96 -1.63 -5.45
N VAL A 137 6.17 -1.85 -4.94
CA VAL A 137 6.83 -3.16 -4.97
C VAL A 137 6.08 -4.18 -4.12
N MET A 138 5.68 -3.80 -2.91
CA MET A 138 4.90 -4.69 -2.02
C MET A 138 3.55 -5.05 -2.65
N GLY A 139 2.86 -4.07 -3.26
CA GLY A 139 1.61 -4.33 -3.98
C GLY A 139 1.77 -5.26 -5.18
N ALA A 140 2.87 -5.19 -5.89
CA ALA A 140 3.14 -6.03 -7.05
C ALA A 140 3.28 -7.53 -6.69
N PHE A 141 3.72 -7.85 -5.46
CA PHE A 141 3.78 -9.23 -4.99
C PHE A 141 2.40 -9.90 -4.89
N ALA A 142 1.30 -9.14 -4.84
CA ALA A 142 -0.04 -9.70 -4.92
C ALA A 142 -0.30 -10.41 -6.26
N PHE A 143 0.34 -9.92 -7.32
CA PHE A 143 0.09 -10.35 -8.70
C PHE A 143 1.16 -11.32 -9.20
N THR A 144 2.42 -11.08 -8.86
CA THR A 144 3.53 -11.90 -9.33
C THR A 144 4.72 -11.86 -8.37
N THR A 145 5.49 -12.94 -8.32
CA THR A 145 6.77 -13.03 -7.62
C THR A 145 7.97 -12.87 -8.57
N SER A 146 7.71 -12.68 -9.87
CA SER A 146 8.76 -12.46 -10.86
C SER A 146 9.36 -11.05 -10.74
N VAL A 147 10.60 -10.96 -10.24
CA VAL A 147 11.31 -9.68 -10.06
C VAL A 147 11.40 -8.87 -11.36
N PRO A 148 11.72 -9.46 -12.54
CA PRO A 148 11.73 -8.71 -13.78
C PRO A 148 10.36 -8.10 -14.12
N LEU A 149 9.25 -8.82 -13.92
CA LEU A 149 7.90 -8.31 -14.16
C LEU A 149 7.55 -7.19 -13.20
N ILE A 150 7.93 -7.31 -11.92
CA ILE A 150 7.73 -6.27 -10.91
C ILE A 150 8.47 -4.99 -11.29
N LEU A 151 9.75 -5.10 -11.70
CA LEU A 151 10.56 -3.95 -12.10
C LEU A 151 10.00 -3.25 -13.34
N ILE A 152 9.64 -4.01 -14.37
CA ILE A 152 9.04 -3.46 -15.59
C ILE A 152 7.68 -2.84 -15.29
N GLY A 153 6.82 -3.53 -14.54
CA GLY A 153 5.49 -3.05 -14.16
C GLY A 153 5.54 -1.77 -13.35
N ASN A 154 6.39 -1.70 -12.34
CA ASN A 154 6.58 -0.49 -11.53
C ASN A 154 7.20 0.65 -12.34
N GLY A 155 8.17 0.36 -13.22
CA GLY A 155 8.78 1.36 -14.08
C GLY A 155 7.77 1.99 -15.06
N ILE A 156 6.98 1.18 -15.74
CA ILE A 156 5.88 1.65 -16.60
C ILE A 156 4.82 2.37 -15.77
N GLY A 157 4.44 1.80 -14.62
CA GLY A 157 3.48 2.40 -13.69
C GLY A 157 3.90 3.79 -13.23
N ALA A 158 5.16 3.98 -12.86
CA ALA A 158 5.70 5.27 -12.46
C ALA A 158 5.62 6.33 -13.58
N LEU A 159 5.94 5.94 -14.82
CA LEU A 159 5.82 6.84 -15.98
C LEU A 159 4.36 7.22 -16.24
N VAL A 160 3.44 6.25 -16.20
CA VAL A 160 2.01 6.50 -16.41
C VAL A 160 1.44 7.38 -15.31
N VAL A 161 1.74 7.09 -14.04
CA VAL A 161 1.29 7.89 -12.89
C VAL A 161 1.81 9.31 -12.99
N ARG A 162 3.07 9.51 -13.35
CA ARG A 162 3.66 10.83 -13.55
C ARG A 162 2.93 11.61 -14.66
N ASP A 163 2.69 11.00 -15.81
CA ASP A 163 2.01 11.65 -16.93
C ASP A 163 0.54 12.00 -16.58
N VAL A 164 -0.18 11.08 -15.95
CA VAL A 164 -1.54 11.30 -15.46
C VAL A 164 -1.59 12.40 -14.41
N THR A 165 -0.64 12.44 -13.48
CA THR A 165 -0.57 13.46 -12.44
C THR A 165 -0.36 14.84 -13.05
N ILE A 166 0.60 15.00 -13.96
CA ILE A 166 0.90 16.28 -14.61
C ILE A 166 -0.32 16.79 -15.41
N ARG A 167 -0.99 15.91 -16.15
CA ARG A 167 -2.08 16.31 -17.07
C ARG A 167 -3.45 16.37 -16.42
N SER A 168 -3.67 15.66 -15.33
CA SER A 168 -5.02 15.39 -14.83
C SER A 168 -5.21 15.59 -13.33
N ILE A 169 -4.22 16.17 -12.61
CA ILE A 169 -4.29 16.33 -11.16
C ILE A 169 -5.59 17.04 -10.71
N ASP A 170 -5.98 18.11 -11.41
CA ASP A 170 -7.20 18.86 -11.10
C ASP A 170 -8.48 18.07 -11.40
N LYS A 171 -8.42 17.16 -12.36
CA LYS A 171 -9.54 16.29 -12.71
C LYS A 171 -9.66 15.13 -11.73
N VAL A 172 -8.53 14.47 -11.41
CA VAL A 172 -8.48 13.33 -10.48
C VAL A 172 -8.85 13.75 -9.07
N ALA A 173 -8.43 14.94 -8.62
CA ALA A 173 -8.78 15.50 -7.31
C ALA A 173 -10.29 15.65 -7.11
N LYS A 174 -11.08 15.78 -8.18
CA LYS A 174 -12.56 15.85 -8.13
C LYS A 174 -13.20 14.51 -7.79
N TYR A 175 -12.50 13.38 -8.03
CA TYR A 175 -13.01 12.04 -7.75
C TYR A 175 -12.70 11.62 -6.30
N ARG A 176 -13.38 12.27 -5.36
CA ARG A 176 -13.15 12.16 -3.90
C ARG A 176 -13.20 10.75 -3.32
N PHE A 177 -13.92 9.83 -3.95
CA PHE A 177 -14.06 8.44 -3.48
C PHE A 177 -13.02 7.48 -4.07
N LEU A 178 -12.22 7.94 -5.04
CA LEU A 178 -11.26 7.08 -5.71
C LEU A 178 -10.19 6.55 -4.75
N LYS A 179 -9.74 7.39 -3.82
CA LYS A 179 -8.79 7.00 -2.76
C LYS A 179 -9.35 5.88 -1.88
N ASN A 180 -10.64 5.95 -1.52
CA ASN A 180 -11.30 4.92 -0.70
C ASN A 180 -11.32 3.57 -1.42
N GLY A 181 -11.66 3.56 -2.72
CA GLY A 181 -11.63 2.35 -3.54
C GLY A 181 -10.24 1.74 -3.63
N ALA A 182 -9.22 2.57 -3.90
CA ALA A 182 -7.84 2.13 -3.99
C ALA A 182 -7.33 1.55 -2.65
N MET A 183 -7.54 2.26 -1.53
CA MET A 183 -7.07 1.81 -0.22
C MET A 183 -7.79 0.53 0.24
N THR A 184 -9.09 0.40 -0.01
CA THR A 184 -9.84 -0.84 0.29
C THR A 184 -9.32 -2.00 -0.56
N SER A 185 -8.97 -1.77 -1.82
CA SER A 185 -8.35 -2.78 -2.69
C SER A 185 -7.00 -3.24 -2.13
N ILE A 186 -6.16 -2.31 -1.66
CA ILE A 186 -4.86 -2.62 -1.04
C ILE A 186 -5.05 -3.48 0.21
N GLY A 187 -6.03 -3.14 1.07
CA GLY A 187 -6.33 -3.95 2.26
C GLY A 187 -6.74 -5.39 1.92
N LEU A 188 -7.62 -5.57 0.94
CA LEU A 188 -8.03 -6.90 0.47
C LEU A 188 -6.88 -7.66 -0.20
N LEU A 189 -6.04 -6.97 -0.99
CA LEU A 189 -4.83 -7.56 -1.54
C LEU A 189 -3.90 -8.06 -0.44
N GLY A 190 -3.69 -7.28 0.62
CA GLY A 190 -2.91 -7.70 1.79
C GLY A 190 -3.45 -8.99 2.41
N VAL A 191 -4.77 -9.10 2.59
CA VAL A 191 -5.42 -10.33 3.09
C VAL A 191 -5.20 -11.51 2.13
N PHE A 192 -5.38 -11.33 0.81
CA PHE A 192 -5.16 -12.41 -0.16
C PHE A 192 -3.71 -12.89 -0.18
N ILE A 193 -2.75 -11.97 -0.07
CA ILE A 193 -1.32 -12.31 -0.02
C ILE A 193 -1.00 -13.10 1.25
N ILE A 194 -1.56 -12.71 2.40
CA ILE A 194 -1.40 -13.46 3.66
C ILE A 194 -1.99 -14.86 3.52
N ILE A 195 -3.16 -15.03 2.94
CA ILE A 195 -3.78 -16.33 2.70
C ILE A 195 -2.89 -17.18 1.79
N LYS A 196 -2.37 -16.62 0.70
CA LYS A 196 -1.43 -17.30 -0.22
C LYS A 196 -0.13 -17.71 0.48
N SER A 197 0.33 -16.99 1.51
CA SER A 197 1.55 -17.32 2.24
C SER A 197 1.45 -18.59 3.07
N PHE A 198 0.23 -19.07 3.34
CA PHE A 198 -0.07 -20.36 3.97
C PHE A 198 -0.30 -21.49 2.97
N ASP A 199 0.13 -21.32 1.70
CA ASP A 199 -0.07 -22.27 0.60
C ASP A 199 -1.55 -22.58 0.29
N ILE A 200 -2.46 -21.70 0.74
CA ILE A 200 -3.88 -21.81 0.41
C ILE A 200 -4.07 -21.29 -1.02
N TYR A 201 -4.66 -22.11 -1.87
CA TYR A 201 -4.91 -21.76 -3.26
C TYR A 201 -5.90 -20.60 -3.36
N VAL A 202 -5.43 -19.48 -3.90
CA VAL A 202 -6.24 -18.33 -4.29
C VAL A 202 -6.08 -18.12 -5.79
N PRO A 203 -7.16 -18.18 -6.59
CA PRO A 203 -7.09 -17.95 -8.02
C PRO A 203 -6.46 -16.59 -8.34
N GLU A 204 -5.51 -16.53 -9.28
CA GLU A 204 -4.75 -15.32 -9.59
C GLU A 204 -5.62 -14.18 -10.14
N TYR A 205 -6.73 -14.50 -10.81
CA TYR A 205 -7.67 -13.51 -11.33
C TYR A 205 -8.53 -12.85 -10.24
N LEU A 206 -8.68 -13.48 -9.06
CA LEU A 206 -9.58 -13.01 -8.01
C LEU A 206 -9.16 -11.65 -7.42
N PRO A 207 -7.89 -11.44 -7.00
CA PRO A 207 -7.43 -10.12 -6.55
C PRO A 207 -7.62 -9.04 -7.61
N THR A 208 -7.32 -9.34 -8.87
CA THR A 208 -7.46 -8.41 -9.99
C THR A 208 -8.92 -8.01 -10.22
N LEU A 209 -9.84 -8.96 -10.25
CA LEU A 209 -11.27 -8.70 -10.42
C LEU A 209 -11.82 -7.84 -9.29
N ILE A 210 -11.48 -8.15 -8.04
CA ILE A 210 -11.94 -7.39 -6.88
C ILE A 210 -11.39 -5.96 -6.91
N THR A 211 -10.12 -5.77 -7.27
CA THR A 211 -9.53 -4.45 -7.41
C THR A 211 -10.26 -3.62 -8.47
N ILE A 212 -10.48 -4.18 -9.65
CA ILE A 212 -11.20 -3.50 -10.74
C ILE A 212 -12.63 -3.13 -10.30
N LEU A 213 -13.32 -4.03 -9.61
CA LEU A 213 -14.69 -3.82 -9.14
C LEU A 213 -14.75 -2.70 -8.09
N LEU A 214 -13.87 -2.71 -7.09
CA LEU A 214 -13.84 -1.70 -6.03
C LEU A 214 -13.48 -0.31 -6.55
N VAL A 215 -12.45 -0.22 -7.38
CA VAL A 215 -12.03 1.04 -7.99
C VAL A 215 -13.11 1.53 -8.96
N GLY A 216 -13.73 0.62 -9.71
CA GLY A 216 -14.85 0.94 -10.61
C GLY A 216 -16.07 1.49 -9.87
N ILE A 217 -16.47 0.90 -8.75
CA ILE A 217 -17.56 1.39 -7.89
C ILE A 217 -17.21 2.78 -7.35
N ALA A 218 -16.00 2.97 -6.84
CA ALA A 218 -15.55 4.24 -6.29
C ALA A 218 -15.53 5.35 -7.37
N PHE A 219 -15.09 5.02 -8.58
CA PHE A 219 -15.12 5.92 -9.73
C PHE A 219 -16.55 6.28 -10.13
N TRP A 220 -17.42 5.29 -10.26
CA TRP A 220 -18.82 5.50 -10.64
C TRP A 220 -19.57 6.37 -9.61
N GLN A 221 -19.39 6.12 -8.32
CA GLN A 221 -20.00 6.93 -7.27
C GLN A 221 -19.43 8.36 -7.25
N SER A 222 -18.12 8.54 -7.44
CA SER A 222 -17.51 9.86 -7.59
C SER A 222 -18.09 10.63 -8.77
N HIS A 223 -18.24 9.96 -9.90
CA HIS A 223 -18.82 10.58 -11.10
C HIS A 223 -20.28 11.00 -10.87
N ARG A 224 -21.07 10.14 -10.25
CA ARG A 224 -22.47 10.43 -9.90
C ARG A 224 -22.59 11.62 -8.95
N PHE A 225 -21.70 11.71 -7.96
CA PHE A 225 -21.64 12.82 -7.02
C PHE A 225 -21.33 14.15 -7.72
N ILE A 226 -20.35 14.16 -8.63
CA ILE A 226 -19.97 15.35 -9.41
C ILE A 226 -21.14 15.82 -10.29
N LYS A 227 -21.87 14.88 -10.91
CA LYS A 227 -23.03 15.20 -11.77
C LYS A 227 -24.16 15.84 -10.97
N ASN A 228 -24.47 15.30 -9.80
CA ASN A 228 -25.55 15.82 -8.96
C ASN A 228 -25.25 17.23 -8.41
N ASN A 229 -23.99 17.51 -8.07
CA ASN A 229 -23.58 18.85 -7.58
C ASN A 229 -23.45 19.92 -8.69
N LYS A 230 -23.50 19.54 -9.96
CA LYS A 230 -23.53 20.49 -11.09
C LYS A 230 -24.94 20.90 -11.48
N SER A 231 -25.96 20.17 -11.03
CA SER A 231 -27.37 20.41 -11.33
C SER A 231 -28.13 21.14 -10.21
N SER A 232 -27.44 21.47 -9.13
CA SER A 232 -27.89 22.32 -8.04
C SER A 232 -27.15 23.65 -8.05
#